data_d6aee7bc92bf009781d1d9ba58fadc8f
#
_entry.id   d6aee7bc92bf009781d1d9ba58fadc8f
#
_cell.length_a   1.000
_cell.length_b   1.000
_cell.length_c   1.000
_cell.angle_alpha   90.00
_cell.angle_beta   90.00
_cell.angle_gamma   90.00
#
_symmetry.space_group_name_H-M   'P 1'
#
loop_
_entity.id
_entity.type
_entity.pdbx_description
1 polymer ?
#
loop_
_entity_poly.entity_id
_entity_poly.type
_entity_poly.pdbx_seq_one_letter_code
_entity_poly.pdbx_strand_id
1 'polypeptide(L)'
;YEVPMRIYPAVHYTMGGVWVDYDLMTSITGLYATGECNFSDHGANRLGASALMQGLADGYFVLPNTINDYLADAPFEKLSENHPAVAEARASAQARIDKLLSIQGTRSVDSYHKELGHIMWEYCGMERTEAGLKKAIGLIRELREDYWKNVRVTGKNEDFNQALERAGRVADFMELGELMCVDALHRRESCGGHFRAESQTPEGEALRHDDEFLYVA
;
A
#
# COMPACT_ATOMS: atom_id res chain seq x y z
N TYR A 1 -12.81 33.01 15.79
CA TYR A 1 -11.75 32.22 16.46
C TYR A 1 -11.82 32.24 17.99
N GLU A 2 -12.85 32.84 18.56
CA GLU A 2 -13.06 32.84 20.01
C GLU A 2 -13.47 31.45 20.54
N VAL A 3 -14.02 30.59 19.68
CA VAL A 3 -14.39 29.23 20.05
C VAL A 3 -13.37 28.26 19.42
N PRO A 4 -12.68 27.46 20.24
CA PRO A 4 -11.73 26.47 19.72
C PRO A 4 -12.38 25.50 18.75
N MET A 5 -11.74 25.27 17.61
CA MET A 5 -12.14 24.23 16.66
C MET A 5 -11.82 22.84 17.24
N ARG A 6 -12.77 21.93 17.16
CA ARG A 6 -12.51 20.52 17.49
C ARG A 6 -11.80 19.86 16.32
N ILE A 7 -10.59 19.39 16.56
CA ILE A 7 -9.79 18.66 15.59
C ILE A 7 -9.48 17.27 16.10
N TYR A 8 -9.23 16.35 15.18
CA TYR A 8 -8.84 15.00 15.49
C TYR A 8 -7.70 14.59 14.52
N PRO A 9 -6.58 14.04 15.04
CA PRO A 9 -5.52 13.52 14.18
C PRO A 9 -6.05 12.34 13.38
N ALA A 10 -5.88 12.38 12.06
CA ALA A 10 -6.28 11.30 11.18
C ALA A 10 -5.23 11.12 10.09
N VAL A 11 -5.07 9.89 9.61
CA VAL A 11 -4.23 9.61 8.45
C VAL A 11 -4.80 10.37 7.25
N HIS A 12 -3.94 11.15 6.60
CA HIS A 12 -4.34 12.00 5.47
C HIS A 12 -3.69 11.55 4.17
N TYR A 13 -2.42 11.21 4.18
CA TYR A 13 -1.63 10.89 3.00
C TYR A 13 -0.50 9.92 3.36
N THR A 14 -0.24 8.97 2.47
CA THR A 14 0.90 8.04 2.59
C THR A 14 2.02 8.48 1.66
N MET A 15 3.17 8.92 2.22
CA MET A 15 4.37 9.17 1.44
C MET A 15 5.06 7.85 1.10
N GLY A 16 5.65 7.81 -0.09
CA GLY A 16 6.21 6.59 -0.64
C GLY A 16 5.21 5.87 -1.54
N GLY A 17 5.56 4.71 -2.02
CA GLY A 17 4.71 3.92 -2.91
C GLY A 17 5.52 3.19 -3.99
N VAL A 18 4.84 2.82 -5.05
CA VAL A 18 5.46 2.11 -6.18
C VAL A 18 6.46 3.00 -6.90
N TRP A 19 7.66 2.47 -7.12
CA TRP A 19 8.67 3.16 -7.93
C TRP A 19 8.18 3.31 -9.37
N VAL A 20 8.40 4.50 -9.94
CA VAL A 20 8.14 4.82 -11.35
C VAL A 20 9.28 5.64 -11.93
N ASP A 21 9.47 5.55 -13.24
CA ASP A 21 10.34 6.45 -13.99
C ASP A 21 9.66 7.79 -14.30
N TYR A 22 10.31 8.64 -15.08
CA TYR A 22 9.77 9.94 -15.45
C TYR A 22 8.54 9.86 -16.37
N ASP A 23 8.31 8.72 -17.01
CA ASP A 23 7.13 8.44 -17.82
C ASP A 23 6.02 7.73 -17.03
N LEU A 24 6.16 7.63 -15.70
CA LEU A 24 5.26 6.99 -14.75
C LEU A 24 5.15 5.46 -14.92
N MET A 25 6.09 4.84 -15.63
CA MET A 25 6.14 3.40 -15.78
C MET A 25 6.85 2.76 -14.60
N THR A 26 6.28 1.68 -14.09
CA THR A 26 6.90 0.88 -13.02
C THR A 26 8.01 -0.01 -13.55
N SER A 27 8.67 -0.78 -12.68
CA SER A 27 9.61 -1.82 -13.10
C SER A 27 8.98 -2.94 -13.94
N ILE A 28 7.65 -2.99 -14.01
CA ILE A 28 6.91 -3.92 -14.88
C ILE A 28 6.49 -3.16 -16.14
N THR A 29 7.05 -3.55 -17.29
CA THR A 29 6.76 -2.93 -18.58
C THR A 29 5.26 -2.92 -18.88
N GLY A 30 4.72 -1.74 -19.20
CA GLY A 30 3.31 -1.53 -19.49
C GLY A 30 2.42 -1.34 -18.27
N LEU A 31 2.96 -1.39 -17.05
CA LEU A 31 2.27 -1.05 -15.82
C LEU A 31 2.71 0.34 -15.35
N TYR A 32 1.76 1.24 -15.21
CA TYR A 32 1.97 2.63 -14.80
C TYR A 32 1.30 2.90 -13.47
N ALA A 33 1.91 3.77 -12.65
CA ALA A 33 1.34 4.22 -11.39
C ALA A 33 1.39 5.74 -11.32
N THR A 34 0.25 6.37 -10.99
CA THR A 34 0.14 7.83 -10.88
C THR A 34 -0.64 8.21 -9.64
N GLY A 35 -0.38 9.41 -9.11
CA GLY A 35 -0.96 9.91 -7.88
C GLY A 35 -0.32 9.30 -6.63
N GLU A 36 -1.08 9.18 -5.55
CA GLU A 36 -0.58 8.77 -4.24
C GLU A 36 -0.01 7.34 -4.19
N CYS A 37 -0.36 6.48 -5.14
CA CYS A 37 0.15 5.10 -5.14
C CYS A 37 1.59 4.98 -5.64
N ASN A 38 2.16 6.00 -6.29
CA ASN A 38 3.57 6.03 -6.65
C ASN A 38 4.41 6.75 -5.57
N PHE A 39 5.73 6.53 -5.59
CA PHE A 39 6.63 7.15 -4.62
C PHE A 39 6.73 8.68 -4.78
N SER A 40 6.34 9.20 -5.91
CA SER A 40 6.32 10.60 -6.34
C SER A 40 7.63 11.38 -6.10
N ASP A 41 7.67 12.62 -6.53
CA ASP A 41 8.79 13.55 -6.35
C ASP A 41 8.71 14.37 -5.05
N HIS A 42 7.84 13.97 -4.11
CA HIS A 42 7.73 14.62 -2.81
C HIS A 42 8.87 14.28 -1.85
N GLY A 43 9.63 13.25 -2.14
CA GLY A 43 10.64 12.72 -1.23
C GLY A 43 10.01 12.19 0.07
N ALA A 44 10.71 12.37 1.17
CA ALA A 44 10.29 11.86 2.47
C ALA A 44 9.13 12.62 3.11
N ASN A 45 8.83 13.84 2.66
CA ASN A 45 7.76 14.66 3.22
C ASN A 45 7.13 15.58 2.16
N ARG A 46 5.82 15.56 2.11
CA ARG A 46 5.02 16.32 1.17
C ARG A 46 4.64 17.70 1.72
N LEU A 47 4.77 18.74 0.89
CA LEU A 47 4.22 20.06 1.17
C LEU A 47 2.70 20.07 1.04
N GLY A 48 2.02 20.94 1.76
CA GLY A 48 0.57 21.12 1.67
C GLY A 48 0.13 21.39 0.22
N ALA A 49 -0.95 20.76 -0.22
CA ALA A 49 -1.56 20.81 -1.54
C ALA A 49 -0.72 20.26 -2.72
N SER A 50 0.57 19.96 -2.55
CA SER A 50 1.44 19.51 -3.65
C SER A 50 1.05 18.16 -4.25
N ALA A 51 0.40 17.27 -3.50
CA ALA A 51 -0.03 15.96 -4.01
C ALA A 51 -1.09 16.06 -5.10
N LEU A 52 -2.10 16.91 -4.92
CA LEU A 52 -3.10 17.14 -5.96
C LEU A 52 -2.49 17.83 -7.17
N MET A 53 -1.58 18.76 -6.96
CA MET A 53 -0.86 19.44 -8.05
C MET A 53 -0.05 18.44 -8.87
N GLN A 54 0.71 17.56 -8.22
CA GLN A 54 1.45 16.50 -8.88
C GLN A 54 0.53 15.58 -9.67
N GLY A 55 -0.51 15.02 -9.03
CA GLY A 55 -1.44 14.11 -9.71
C GLY A 55 -2.14 14.74 -10.91
N LEU A 56 -2.44 16.03 -10.85
CA LEU A 56 -2.98 16.78 -12.00
C LEU A 56 -1.92 17.00 -13.08
N ALA A 57 -0.69 17.36 -12.72
CA ALA A 57 0.40 17.54 -13.66
C ALA A 57 0.72 16.23 -14.39
N ASP A 58 0.84 15.13 -13.67
CA ASP A 58 1.07 13.81 -14.23
C ASP A 58 -0.07 13.39 -15.18
N GLY A 59 -1.33 13.60 -14.76
CA GLY A 59 -2.50 13.23 -15.54
C GLY A 59 -2.68 14.08 -16.82
N TYR A 60 -2.34 15.36 -16.78
CA TYR A 60 -2.53 16.26 -17.92
C TYR A 60 -1.32 16.34 -18.85
N PHE A 61 -0.11 16.25 -18.33
CA PHE A 61 1.10 16.54 -19.11
C PHE A 61 1.95 15.29 -19.37
N VAL A 62 2.01 14.34 -18.45
CA VAL A 62 2.84 13.14 -18.59
C VAL A 62 2.07 12.00 -19.23
N LEU A 63 0.97 11.56 -18.63
CA LEU A 63 0.23 10.37 -19.08
C LEU A 63 -0.20 10.38 -20.56
N PRO A 64 -0.67 11.50 -21.16
CA PRO A 64 -1.03 11.48 -22.57
C PRO A 64 0.15 11.16 -23.48
N ASN A 65 1.35 11.68 -23.16
CA ASN A 65 2.56 11.39 -23.93
C ASN A 65 3.01 9.96 -23.70
N THR A 66 3.09 9.51 -22.46
CA THR A 66 3.44 8.14 -22.07
C THR A 66 2.57 7.10 -22.78
N ILE A 67 1.24 7.32 -22.81
CA ILE A 67 0.30 6.39 -23.47
C ILE A 67 0.56 6.40 -24.98
N ASN A 68 0.72 7.56 -25.59
CA ASN A 68 0.96 7.67 -27.03
C ASN A 68 2.27 6.98 -27.45
N ASP A 69 3.35 7.22 -26.71
CA ASP A 69 4.65 6.66 -27.01
C ASP A 69 4.64 5.14 -26.83
N TYR A 70 4.06 4.66 -25.74
CA TYR A 70 3.91 3.21 -25.51
C TYR A 70 3.07 2.53 -26.59
N LEU A 71 1.97 3.14 -27.00
CA LEU A 71 1.09 2.58 -28.05
C LEU A 71 1.72 2.67 -29.45
N ALA A 72 2.61 3.65 -29.72
CA ALA A 72 3.27 3.76 -31.00
C ALA A 72 4.35 2.70 -31.22
N ASP A 73 5.07 2.32 -30.16
CA ASP A 73 6.21 1.41 -30.25
C ASP A 73 5.85 -0.07 -30.03
N ALA A 74 4.72 -0.34 -29.38
CA ALA A 74 4.37 -1.71 -29.05
C ALA A 74 3.56 -2.39 -30.15
N PRO A 75 3.96 -3.56 -30.63
CA PRO A 75 3.12 -4.40 -31.49
C PRO A 75 1.98 -5.00 -30.65
N PHE A 76 0.89 -4.28 -30.54
CA PHE A 76 -0.27 -4.80 -29.81
C PHE A 76 -1.00 -5.86 -30.61
N GLU A 77 -0.80 -7.11 -30.25
CA GLU A 77 -1.75 -8.15 -30.64
C GLU A 77 -3.01 -8.03 -29.78
N LYS A 78 -4.16 -7.93 -30.43
CA LYS A 78 -5.43 -7.97 -29.71
C LYS A 78 -5.61 -9.35 -29.07
N LEU A 79 -5.43 -9.43 -27.76
CA LEU A 79 -5.65 -10.67 -27.01
C LEU A 79 -7.13 -11.06 -27.09
N SER A 80 -7.41 -12.28 -27.52
CA SER A 80 -8.75 -12.86 -27.44
C SER A 80 -9.04 -13.33 -26.01
N GLU A 81 -10.32 -13.43 -25.65
CA GLU A 81 -10.75 -13.98 -24.35
C GLU A 81 -10.25 -15.43 -24.13
N ASN A 82 -9.94 -16.13 -25.22
CA ASN A 82 -9.44 -17.51 -25.19
C ASN A 82 -7.90 -17.60 -25.14
N HIS A 83 -7.20 -16.45 -25.07
CA HIS A 83 -5.76 -16.47 -24.93
C HIS A 83 -5.33 -17.16 -23.62
N PRO A 84 -4.32 -18.06 -23.62
CA PRO A 84 -3.93 -18.81 -22.42
C PRO A 84 -3.67 -17.95 -21.18
N ALA A 85 -2.99 -16.80 -21.34
CA ALA A 85 -2.72 -15.88 -20.23
C ALA A 85 -4.00 -15.27 -19.64
N VAL A 86 -5.03 -14.99 -20.47
CA VAL A 86 -6.34 -14.49 -20.00
C VAL A 86 -7.07 -15.59 -19.24
N ALA A 87 -7.03 -16.82 -19.74
CA ALA A 87 -7.65 -17.97 -19.08
C ALA A 87 -6.99 -18.25 -17.72
N GLU A 88 -5.67 -18.19 -17.66
CA GLU A 88 -4.88 -18.36 -16.41
C GLU A 88 -5.21 -17.26 -15.39
N ALA A 89 -5.21 -15.98 -15.79
CA ALA A 89 -5.54 -14.87 -14.91
C ALA A 89 -6.97 -14.98 -14.35
N ARG A 90 -7.94 -15.36 -15.21
CA ARG A 90 -9.34 -15.60 -14.79
C ARG A 90 -9.43 -16.76 -13.80
N ALA A 91 -8.74 -17.87 -14.06
CA ALA A 91 -8.73 -19.03 -13.18
C ALA A 91 -8.10 -18.69 -11.81
N SER A 92 -7.02 -17.92 -11.78
CA SER A 92 -6.36 -17.46 -10.55
C SER A 92 -7.30 -16.57 -9.73
N ALA A 93 -7.94 -15.59 -10.36
CA ALA A 93 -8.91 -14.71 -9.68
C ALA A 93 -10.10 -15.51 -9.12
N GLN A 94 -10.65 -16.43 -9.89
CA GLN A 94 -11.77 -17.27 -9.45
C GLN A 94 -11.34 -18.17 -8.28
N ALA A 95 -10.17 -18.79 -8.34
CA ALA A 95 -9.66 -19.64 -7.27
C ALA A 95 -9.50 -18.87 -5.93
N ARG A 96 -9.09 -17.59 -5.99
CA ARG A 96 -9.01 -16.73 -4.79
C ARG A 96 -10.40 -16.43 -4.21
N ILE A 97 -11.38 -16.16 -5.05
CA ILE A 97 -12.78 -15.95 -4.66
C ILE A 97 -13.35 -17.21 -4.01
N ASP A 98 -13.21 -18.35 -4.68
CA ASP A 98 -13.71 -19.65 -4.21
C ASP A 98 -13.07 -20.02 -2.87
N LYS A 99 -11.78 -19.78 -2.71
CA LYS A 99 -11.07 -19.98 -1.45
C LYS A 99 -11.70 -19.15 -0.33
N LEU A 100 -11.91 -17.84 -0.52
CA LEU A 100 -12.52 -16.97 0.50
C LEU A 100 -13.93 -17.42 0.89
N LEU A 101 -14.75 -17.82 -0.08
CA LEU A 101 -16.11 -18.29 0.16
C LEU A 101 -16.18 -19.70 0.78
N SER A 102 -15.15 -20.52 0.58
CA SER A 102 -15.09 -21.88 1.12
C SER A 102 -14.71 -21.95 2.60
N ILE A 103 -14.10 -20.91 3.15
CA ILE A 103 -13.66 -20.89 4.54
C ILE A 103 -14.89 -20.80 5.46
N GLN A 104 -15.07 -21.83 6.29
CA GLN A 104 -16.16 -21.91 7.26
C GLN A 104 -15.69 -21.37 8.63
N GLY A 105 -15.09 -20.20 8.62
CA GLY A 105 -14.58 -19.57 9.82
C GLY A 105 -15.67 -18.93 10.68
N THR A 106 -15.26 -18.44 11.84
CA THR A 106 -16.14 -17.80 12.81
C THR A 106 -15.91 -16.31 12.96
N ARG A 107 -14.78 -15.82 12.43
CA ARG A 107 -14.30 -14.46 12.65
C ARG A 107 -14.62 -13.55 11.47
N SER A 108 -15.22 -12.39 11.73
CA SER A 108 -15.62 -11.44 10.67
C SER A 108 -14.41 -10.75 10.03
N VAL A 109 -14.55 -10.36 8.77
CA VAL A 109 -13.57 -9.57 8.03
C VAL A 109 -13.22 -8.26 8.75
N ASP A 110 -14.23 -7.57 9.30
CA ASP A 110 -14.04 -6.31 10.04
C ASP A 110 -13.20 -6.49 11.31
N SER A 111 -13.28 -7.64 11.96
CA SER A 111 -12.46 -7.96 13.13
C SER A 111 -10.97 -8.07 12.76
N TYR A 112 -10.66 -8.71 11.63
CA TYR A 112 -9.30 -8.78 11.10
C TYR A 112 -8.76 -7.41 10.69
N HIS A 113 -9.59 -6.61 10.01
CA HIS A 113 -9.20 -5.26 9.63
C HIS A 113 -8.87 -4.39 10.84
N LYS A 114 -9.69 -4.44 11.88
CA LYS A 114 -9.45 -3.69 13.13
C LYS A 114 -8.17 -4.14 13.83
N GLU A 115 -7.92 -5.43 13.90
CA GLU A 115 -6.72 -5.96 14.53
C GLU A 115 -5.45 -5.58 13.75
N LEU A 116 -5.47 -5.69 12.42
CA LEU A 116 -4.39 -5.17 11.58
C LEU A 116 -4.16 -3.69 11.83
N GLY A 117 -5.24 -2.89 11.89
CA GLY A 117 -5.17 -1.47 12.19
C GLY A 117 -4.52 -1.18 13.54
N HIS A 118 -4.82 -1.95 14.58
CA HIS A 118 -4.17 -1.82 15.88
C HIS A 118 -2.68 -2.16 15.84
N ILE A 119 -2.30 -3.23 15.13
CA ILE A 119 -0.89 -3.61 14.96
C ILE A 119 -0.13 -2.48 14.24
N MET A 120 -0.68 -1.98 13.14
CA MET A 120 -0.04 -0.90 12.37
C MET A 120 0.04 0.40 13.18
N TRP A 121 -1.00 0.77 13.90
CA TRP A 121 -1.02 1.95 14.75
C TRP A 121 0.03 1.90 15.85
N GLU A 122 0.12 0.76 16.54
CA GLU A 122 1.00 0.60 17.70
C GLU A 122 2.48 0.51 17.32
N TYR A 123 2.80 -0.19 16.22
CA TYR A 123 4.19 -0.54 15.91
C TYR A 123 4.75 0.10 14.64
N CYS A 124 3.91 0.57 13.73
CA CYS A 124 4.30 1.19 12.46
C CYS A 124 3.68 2.59 12.28
N GLY A 125 3.22 3.19 13.37
CA GLY A 125 2.59 4.51 13.40
C GLY A 125 3.58 5.67 13.34
N MET A 126 3.34 6.70 14.17
CA MET A 126 4.10 7.95 14.13
C MET A 126 5.53 7.80 14.66
N GLU A 127 5.73 6.99 15.67
CA GLU A 127 7.05 6.64 16.22
C GLU A 127 7.27 5.14 16.10
N ARG A 128 8.40 4.74 15.56
CA ARG A 128 8.74 3.35 15.24
C ARG A 128 9.99 2.93 15.96
N THR A 129 10.04 1.67 16.40
CA THR A 129 11.24 1.07 16.99
C THR A 129 11.58 -0.23 16.26
N GLU A 130 12.84 -0.61 16.24
CA GLU A 130 13.27 -1.89 15.65
C GLU A 130 12.51 -3.07 16.27
N ALA A 131 12.41 -3.09 17.60
CA ALA A 131 11.70 -4.13 18.33
C ALA A 131 10.20 -4.17 18.00
N GLY A 132 9.55 -3.00 17.91
CA GLY A 132 8.14 -2.86 17.54
C GLY A 132 7.88 -3.34 16.12
N LEU A 133 8.70 -2.94 15.15
CA LEU A 133 8.55 -3.35 13.75
C LEU A 133 8.75 -4.86 13.57
N LYS A 134 9.76 -5.46 14.22
CA LYS A 134 9.94 -6.92 14.20
C LYS A 134 8.74 -7.65 14.80
N LYS A 135 8.16 -7.11 15.88
CA LYS A 135 6.96 -7.66 16.49
C LYS A 135 5.75 -7.54 15.57
N ALA A 136 5.56 -6.38 14.93
CA ALA A 136 4.48 -6.18 13.95
C ALA A 136 4.52 -7.20 12.82
N ILE A 137 5.69 -7.41 12.22
CA ILE A 137 5.89 -8.41 11.14
C ILE A 137 5.43 -9.80 11.61
N GLY A 138 5.82 -10.21 12.82
CA GLY A 138 5.38 -11.49 13.40
C GLY A 138 3.87 -11.57 13.57
N LEU A 139 3.28 -10.55 14.21
CA LEU A 139 1.83 -10.49 14.45
C LEU A 139 0.99 -10.46 13.16
N ILE A 140 1.46 -9.73 12.14
CA ILE A 140 0.76 -9.67 10.84
C ILE A 140 0.80 -11.04 10.15
N ARG A 141 1.92 -11.74 10.21
CA ARG A 141 2.03 -13.11 9.65
C ARG A 141 1.10 -14.08 10.35
N GLU A 142 1.06 -14.08 11.68
CA GLU A 142 0.13 -14.89 12.46
C GLU A 142 -1.34 -14.55 12.15
N LEU A 143 -1.67 -13.26 12.08
CA LEU A 143 -3.00 -12.78 11.72
C LEU A 143 -3.42 -13.24 10.31
N ARG A 144 -2.49 -13.18 9.34
CA ARG A 144 -2.72 -13.64 7.96
C ARG A 144 -2.92 -15.16 7.90
N GLU A 145 -2.17 -15.93 8.68
CA GLU A 145 -2.37 -17.39 8.76
C GLU A 145 -3.73 -17.73 9.35
N ASP A 146 -4.15 -17.05 10.42
CA ASP A 146 -5.49 -17.26 11.00
C ASP A 146 -6.58 -16.80 10.03
N TYR A 147 -6.38 -15.68 9.33
CA TYR A 147 -7.30 -15.17 8.33
C TYR A 147 -7.68 -16.23 7.29
N TRP A 148 -6.69 -16.86 6.69
CA TRP A 148 -6.90 -17.88 5.64
C TRP A 148 -7.45 -19.23 6.16
N LYS A 149 -7.64 -19.36 7.46
CA LYS A 149 -8.24 -20.53 8.11
C LYS A 149 -9.60 -20.25 8.73
N ASN A 150 -9.83 -19.01 9.18
CA ASN A 150 -10.94 -18.72 10.10
C ASN A 150 -11.78 -17.50 9.71
N VAL A 151 -11.49 -16.82 8.60
CA VAL A 151 -12.33 -15.72 8.13
C VAL A 151 -13.72 -16.24 7.74
N ARG A 152 -14.74 -15.44 8.06
CA ARG A 152 -16.11 -15.72 7.64
C ARG A 152 -16.56 -14.66 6.65
N VAL A 153 -16.74 -15.07 5.41
CA VAL A 153 -17.34 -14.26 4.35
C VAL A 153 -18.79 -14.70 4.17
N THR A 154 -19.72 -13.75 4.30
CA THR A 154 -21.15 -14.01 4.09
C THR A 154 -21.54 -13.68 2.65
N GLY A 155 -22.64 -14.28 2.18
CA GLY A 155 -23.13 -14.08 0.81
C GLY A 155 -22.56 -15.08 -0.21
N LYS A 156 -22.82 -14.83 -1.49
CA LYS A 156 -22.42 -15.66 -2.61
C LYS A 156 -21.63 -14.84 -3.63
N ASN A 157 -21.02 -15.53 -4.60
CA ASN A 157 -20.30 -14.87 -5.71
C ASN A 157 -21.23 -14.33 -6.82
N GLU A 158 -22.46 -14.78 -6.88
CA GLU A 158 -23.41 -14.45 -7.96
C GLU A 158 -24.02 -13.07 -7.84
N ASP A 159 -23.95 -12.47 -6.63
CA ASP A 159 -24.49 -11.15 -6.34
C ASP A 159 -23.36 -10.16 -6.01
N PHE A 160 -23.66 -8.85 -6.05
CA PHE A 160 -22.75 -7.84 -5.53
C PHE A 160 -22.51 -8.06 -4.03
N ASN A 161 -21.38 -8.67 -3.71
CA ASN A 161 -21.06 -9.10 -2.36
C ASN A 161 -19.98 -8.19 -1.74
N GLN A 162 -20.41 -7.21 -0.96
CA GLN A 162 -19.52 -6.29 -0.25
C GLN A 162 -18.63 -7.00 0.79
N ALA A 163 -19.11 -8.09 1.40
CA ALA A 163 -18.30 -8.83 2.38
C ALA A 163 -17.13 -9.55 1.67
N LEU A 164 -17.36 -10.08 0.49
CA LEU A 164 -16.33 -10.72 -0.34
C LEU A 164 -15.30 -9.68 -0.84
N GLU A 165 -15.78 -8.53 -1.30
CA GLU A 165 -14.90 -7.44 -1.74
C GLU A 165 -13.99 -6.96 -0.59
N ARG A 166 -14.55 -6.72 0.58
CA ARG A 166 -13.79 -6.36 1.78
C ARG A 166 -12.81 -7.45 2.20
N ALA A 167 -13.20 -8.72 2.08
CA ALA A 167 -12.32 -9.84 2.40
C ALA A 167 -11.09 -9.84 1.48
N GLY A 168 -11.26 -9.64 0.19
CA GLY A 168 -10.14 -9.48 -0.74
C GLY A 168 -9.20 -8.35 -0.35
N ARG A 169 -9.75 -7.17 -0.04
CA ARG A 169 -8.96 -6.00 0.37
C ARG A 169 -8.21 -6.21 1.69
N VAL A 170 -8.84 -6.81 2.68
CA VAL A 170 -8.17 -7.06 3.98
C VAL A 170 -7.01 -8.03 3.82
N ALA A 171 -7.13 -9.03 2.94
CA ALA A 171 -6.01 -9.89 2.59
C ALA A 171 -4.85 -9.10 1.98
N ASP A 172 -5.13 -8.18 1.05
CA ASP A 172 -4.12 -7.32 0.42
C ASP A 172 -3.50 -6.33 1.44
N PHE A 173 -4.30 -5.78 2.35
CA PHE A 173 -3.81 -4.90 3.41
C PHE A 173 -2.86 -5.60 4.39
N MET A 174 -3.03 -6.90 4.64
CA MET A 174 -2.08 -7.66 5.45
C MET A 174 -0.72 -7.79 4.76
N GLU A 175 -0.70 -8.00 3.45
CA GLU A 175 0.53 -8.03 2.67
C GLU A 175 1.21 -6.66 2.62
N LEU A 176 0.44 -5.60 2.33
CA LEU A 176 0.95 -4.24 2.33
C LEU A 176 1.47 -3.81 3.71
N GLY A 177 0.75 -4.12 4.79
CA GLY A 177 1.16 -3.81 6.15
C GLY A 177 2.48 -4.49 6.53
N GLU A 178 2.68 -5.75 6.14
CA GLU A 178 3.95 -6.44 6.32
C GLU A 178 5.08 -5.75 5.55
N LEU A 179 4.85 -5.42 4.27
CA LEU A 179 5.85 -4.71 3.44
C LEU A 179 6.22 -3.35 4.05
N MET A 180 5.24 -2.57 4.52
CA MET A 180 5.50 -1.29 5.19
C MET A 180 6.37 -1.46 6.44
N CYS A 181 6.15 -2.51 7.23
CA CYS A 181 6.96 -2.79 8.41
C CYS A 181 8.38 -3.24 8.04
N VAL A 182 8.53 -4.04 6.97
CA VAL A 182 9.83 -4.51 6.48
C VAL A 182 10.65 -3.34 5.95
N ASP A 183 10.06 -2.47 5.15
CA ASP A 183 10.71 -1.28 4.63
C ASP A 183 11.12 -0.31 5.75
N ALA A 184 10.21 -0.02 6.68
CA ALA A 184 10.48 0.80 7.85
C ALA A 184 11.59 0.20 8.75
N LEU A 185 11.70 -1.12 8.82
CA LEU A 185 12.76 -1.80 9.56
C LEU A 185 14.12 -1.67 8.86
N HIS A 186 14.13 -1.73 7.53
CA HIS A 186 15.34 -1.56 6.73
C HIS A 186 15.92 -0.16 6.85
N ARG A 187 15.09 0.88 6.78
CA ARG A 187 15.51 2.27 6.85
C ARG A 187 15.78 2.70 8.30
N ARG A 188 17.05 2.72 8.68
CA ARG A 188 17.53 2.97 10.05
C ARG A 188 17.81 4.44 10.34
N GLU A 189 17.12 5.35 9.69
CA GLU A 189 17.17 6.80 9.91
C GLU A 189 15.79 7.34 10.30
N SER A 190 15.73 8.60 10.68
CA SER A 190 14.47 9.36 10.73
C SER A 190 14.48 10.44 9.66
N CYS A 191 13.53 10.36 8.72
CA CYS A 191 13.42 11.28 7.60
C CYS A 191 11.95 11.48 7.21
N GLY A 192 11.49 12.72 7.23
CA GLY A 192 10.10 13.06 6.90
C GLY A 192 9.08 12.37 7.81
N GLY A 193 8.15 11.64 7.21
CA GLY A 193 7.13 10.87 7.94
C GLY A 193 7.63 9.58 8.57
N HIS A 194 8.85 9.14 8.26
CA HIS A 194 9.48 7.98 8.87
C HIS A 194 10.31 8.41 10.08
N PHE A 195 9.82 8.11 11.28
CA PHE A 195 10.48 8.46 12.52
C PHE A 195 10.84 7.21 13.33
N ARG A 196 12.14 7.03 13.54
CA ARG A 196 12.72 5.93 14.32
C ARG A 196 13.18 6.46 15.67
N ALA A 197 12.68 5.88 16.76
CA ALA A 197 13.07 6.28 18.11
C ALA A 197 14.58 6.15 18.35
N GLU A 198 15.23 5.20 17.67
CA GLU A 198 16.68 4.99 17.75
C GLU A 198 17.50 6.00 16.94
N SER A 199 16.86 6.77 16.03
CA SER A 199 17.52 7.72 15.14
C SER A 199 17.04 9.15 15.41
N GLN A 200 17.43 9.67 16.57
CA GLN A 200 17.14 11.01 17.04
C GLN A 200 18.41 11.74 17.47
N THR A 201 18.40 13.06 17.36
CA THR A 201 19.42 13.91 18.00
C THR A 201 19.22 13.91 19.52
N PRO A 202 20.21 14.41 20.31
CA PRO A 202 20.04 14.56 21.74
C PRO A 202 18.85 15.43 22.17
N GLU A 203 18.41 16.33 21.29
CA GLU A 203 17.25 17.20 21.46
C GLU A 203 15.91 16.54 21.08
N GLY A 204 15.95 15.30 20.57
CA GLY A 204 14.76 14.55 20.13
C GLY A 204 14.31 14.84 18.70
N GLU A 205 15.13 15.50 17.90
CA GLU A 205 14.84 15.77 16.49
C GLU A 205 15.22 14.57 15.61
N ALA A 206 14.60 14.48 14.41
CA ALA A 206 14.89 13.44 13.46
C ALA A 206 16.34 13.45 12.99
N LEU A 207 17.02 12.31 13.10
CA LEU A 207 18.39 12.13 12.65
C LEU A 207 18.42 11.35 11.33
N ARG A 208 18.89 12.02 10.29
CA ARG A 208 19.09 11.44 8.96
C ARG A 208 20.47 10.80 8.84
N HIS A 209 20.56 9.81 7.99
CA HIS A 209 21.83 9.12 7.65
C HIS A 209 22.02 9.14 6.13
N ASP A 210 22.24 10.35 5.57
CA ASP A 210 22.31 10.58 4.11
C ASP A 210 23.36 9.70 3.42
N ASP A 211 24.51 9.44 4.07
CA ASP A 211 25.55 8.58 3.50
C ASP A 211 25.06 7.12 3.25
N GLU A 212 24.06 6.67 3.98
CA GLU A 212 23.53 5.32 3.90
C GLU A 212 22.19 5.27 3.13
N PHE A 213 21.33 6.29 3.29
CA PHE A 213 19.95 6.25 2.83
C PHE A 213 19.55 7.36 1.84
N LEU A 214 20.53 8.01 1.17
CA LEU A 214 20.23 8.99 0.10
C LEU A 214 19.77 8.26 -1.17
N TYR A 215 18.72 7.44 -1.08
CA TYR A 215 18.13 6.72 -2.21
C TYR A 215 16.69 6.30 -1.90
N VAL A 216 15.97 5.95 -2.95
CA VAL A 216 14.66 5.27 -2.87
C VAL A 216 14.90 3.77 -2.96
N ALA A 217 14.37 3.01 -2.03
CA ALA A 217 14.49 1.56 -1.96
C ALA A 217 13.24 0.88 -2.55
#